data_597c0f971839dee3f08195a78818070a
#
_entry.id   597c0f971839dee3f08195a78818070a
#
_cell.length_a   1.000
_cell.length_b   1.000
_cell.length_c   1.000
_cell.angle_alpha   90.00
_cell.angle_beta   90.00
_cell.angle_gamma   90.00
#
_symmetry.space_group_name_H-M   'P 1'
#
loop_
_entity.id
_entity.type
_entity.pdbx_description
1 polymer ?
#
loop_
_entity_poly.entity_id
_entity_poly.type
_entity_poly.pdbx_seq_one_letter_code
_entity_poly.pdbx_strand_id
1 'polypeptide(L)'
;SKHEVLFGLHLARRQMLQRKQVILVEGYTDVMAMVDAGLDNTCAPCGTAVTNAHADQIAARIGDGGEVVTGFDNDDAGRAAAWRTFLAVQRFTSSITCLDLSALHGKADPCDVRATSGNEALAALVEGRQPLLGALLRGDIASYDLEQPEQKAAARDAVAKRLAEVTDPVLVR
;
A
#
# COMPACT_ATOMS: atom_id res chain seq x y z
N SER A 1 -9.12 -15.18 14.60
CA SER A 1 -7.81 -15.52 14.02
C SER A 1 -7.08 -14.25 13.63
N LYS A 2 -5.74 -14.18 13.79
CA LYS A 2 -4.93 -13.03 13.36
C LYS A 2 -5.07 -12.74 11.85
N HIS A 3 -5.39 -13.75 11.07
CA HIS A 3 -5.60 -13.65 9.61
C HIS A 3 -6.95 -13.03 9.21
N GLU A 4 -7.79 -12.66 10.16
CA GLU A 4 -9.11 -12.09 9.93
C GLU A 4 -9.27 -10.72 10.61
N VAL A 5 -8.32 -10.32 11.46
CA VAL A 5 -8.43 -9.11 12.27
C VAL A 5 -7.56 -8.01 11.68
N LEU A 6 -8.19 -6.87 11.36
CA LEU A 6 -7.48 -5.62 11.07
C LEU A 6 -7.59 -4.72 12.30
N PHE A 7 -6.44 -4.33 12.85
CA PHE A 7 -6.36 -3.36 13.95
C PHE A 7 -6.91 -2.00 13.47
N GLY A 8 -7.69 -1.36 14.30
CA GLY A 8 -8.30 -0.06 14.00
C GLY A 8 -9.54 -0.11 13.12
N LEU A 9 -9.88 -1.25 12.48
CA LEU A 9 -10.97 -1.34 11.51
C LEU A 9 -12.33 -0.86 12.05
N HIS A 10 -12.66 -1.16 13.30
CA HIS A 10 -13.94 -0.75 13.90
C HIS A 10 -14.04 0.77 14.11
N LEU A 11 -12.91 1.44 14.37
CA LEU A 11 -12.82 2.90 14.50
C LEU A 11 -12.83 3.55 13.11
N ALA A 12 -12.08 2.98 12.17
CA ALA A 12 -11.93 3.50 10.80
C ALA A 12 -13.23 3.39 9.95
N ARG A 13 -14.16 2.49 10.32
CA ARG A 13 -15.34 2.12 9.53
C ARG A 13 -16.13 3.31 8.99
N ARG A 14 -16.39 4.30 9.82
CA ARG A 14 -17.18 5.49 9.43
C ARG A 14 -16.47 6.31 8.36
N GLN A 15 -15.18 6.56 8.55
CA GLN A 15 -14.37 7.35 7.64
C GLN A 15 -14.09 6.59 6.33
N MET A 16 -13.88 5.29 6.41
CA MET A 16 -13.75 4.43 5.22
C MET A 16 -14.97 4.53 4.32
N LEU A 17 -16.17 4.47 4.90
CA LEU A 17 -17.43 4.59 4.16
C LEU A 17 -17.61 6.00 3.56
N GLN A 18 -17.32 7.05 4.33
CA GLN A 18 -17.48 8.45 3.89
C GLN A 18 -16.50 8.82 2.76
N ARG A 19 -15.25 8.40 2.89
CA ARG A 19 -14.16 8.71 1.93
C ARG A 19 -14.10 7.72 0.78
N LYS A 20 -14.80 6.58 0.89
CA LYS A 20 -14.62 5.41 0.00
C LYS A 20 -13.14 5.03 -0.13
N GLN A 21 -12.41 5.09 0.95
CA GLN A 21 -10.96 4.91 0.98
C GLN A 21 -10.56 4.23 2.28
N VAL A 22 -9.56 3.35 2.20
CA VAL A 22 -8.84 2.80 3.35
C VAL A 22 -7.35 3.08 3.19
N ILE A 23 -6.68 3.37 4.31
CA ILE A 23 -5.22 3.42 4.38
C ILE A 23 -4.76 2.19 5.17
N LEU A 24 -3.89 1.38 4.55
CA LEU A 24 -3.31 0.18 5.15
C LEU A 24 -1.84 0.45 5.50
N VAL A 25 -1.51 0.33 6.77
CA VAL A 25 -0.15 0.43 7.31
C VAL A 25 0.27 -0.89 7.95
N GLU A 26 1.54 -1.04 8.38
CA GLU A 26 2.03 -2.31 8.88
C GLU A 26 1.61 -2.62 10.30
N GLY A 27 1.75 -1.67 11.21
CA GLY A 27 1.62 -1.85 12.63
C GLY A 27 0.60 -0.95 13.32
N TYR A 28 0.36 -1.24 14.59
CA TYR A 28 -0.57 -0.45 15.43
C TYR A 28 -0.02 0.95 15.75
N THR A 29 1.31 1.11 15.81
CA THR A 29 1.97 2.42 16.00
C THR A 29 1.72 3.35 14.84
N ASP A 30 1.77 2.82 13.60
CA ASP A 30 1.48 3.57 12.40
C ASP A 30 0.02 3.99 12.34
N VAL A 31 -0.90 3.06 12.72
CA VAL A 31 -2.33 3.42 12.82
C VAL A 31 -2.54 4.58 13.81
N MET A 32 -1.87 4.56 14.97
CA MET A 32 -1.96 5.64 15.95
C MET A 32 -1.42 6.96 15.37
N ALA A 33 -0.26 6.92 14.70
CA ALA A 33 0.32 8.09 14.07
C ALA A 33 -0.58 8.70 12.99
N MET A 34 -1.21 7.85 12.17
CA MET A 34 -2.15 8.27 11.13
C MET A 34 -3.42 8.89 11.72
N VAL A 35 -4.00 8.25 12.75
CA VAL A 35 -5.21 8.76 13.44
C VAL A 35 -4.92 10.12 14.11
N ASP A 36 -3.78 10.28 14.78
CA ASP A 36 -3.36 11.56 15.36
C ASP A 36 -3.17 12.67 14.30
N ALA A 37 -2.88 12.30 13.05
CA ALA A 37 -2.82 13.21 11.91
C ALA A 37 -4.18 13.46 11.24
N GLY A 38 -5.29 12.94 11.80
CA GLY A 38 -6.65 13.09 11.25
C GLY A 38 -6.97 12.14 10.09
N LEU A 39 -6.15 11.09 9.91
CA LEU A 39 -6.31 10.07 8.87
C LEU A 39 -7.01 8.83 9.46
N ASP A 40 -8.24 9.05 9.96
CA ASP A 40 -9.02 8.09 10.75
C ASP A 40 -9.51 6.85 9.95
N ASN A 41 -9.34 6.83 8.62
CA ASN A 41 -9.66 5.69 7.76
C ASN A 41 -8.50 4.69 7.64
N THR A 42 -7.64 4.61 8.67
CA THR A 42 -6.43 3.77 8.70
C THR A 42 -6.65 2.50 9.51
N CYS A 43 -6.11 1.38 9.02
CA CYS A 43 -6.04 0.11 9.74
C CYS A 43 -4.78 -0.69 9.37
N ALA A 44 -4.47 -1.73 10.16
CA ALA A 44 -3.27 -2.55 9.97
C ALA A 44 -3.54 -4.04 10.19
N PRO A 45 -2.91 -4.95 9.42
CA PRO A 45 -2.97 -6.39 9.62
C PRO A 45 -2.08 -6.89 10.78
N CYS A 46 -1.25 -6.04 11.36
CA CYS A 46 -0.42 -6.26 12.55
C CYS A 46 0.39 -7.57 12.52
N GLY A 47 1.48 -7.57 11.78
CA GLY A 47 2.44 -8.68 11.74
C GLY A 47 1.99 -9.87 10.89
N THR A 48 0.97 -9.68 10.03
CA THR A 48 0.56 -10.64 9.00
C THR A 48 0.43 -9.92 7.65
N ALA A 49 0.53 -10.67 6.55
CA ALA A 49 0.18 -10.13 5.24
C ALA A 49 -1.34 -9.87 5.15
N VAL A 50 -1.75 -8.92 4.31
CA VAL A 50 -3.17 -8.74 3.97
C VAL A 50 -3.68 -10.02 3.31
N THR A 51 -4.76 -10.57 3.87
CA THR A 51 -5.40 -11.80 3.40
C THR A 51 -6.65 -11.49 2.57
N ASN A 52 -7.20 -12.51 1.90
CA ASN A 52 -8.49 -12.37 1.23
C ASN A 52 -9.62 -12.00 2.21
N ALA A 53 -9.59 -12.52 3.44
CA ALA A 53 -10.57 -12.17 4.47
C ALA A 53 -10.48 -10.68 4.88
N HIS A 54 -9.26 -10.14 4.95
CA HIS A 54 -9.06 -8.69 5.14
C HIS A 54 -9.60 -7.89 3.95
N ALA A 55 -9.30 -8.34 2.73
CA ALA A 55 -9.78 -7.70 1.51
C ALA A 55 -11.32 -7.69 1.41
N ASP A 56 -11.99 -8.77 1.78
CA ASP A 56 -13.47 -8.83 1.85
C ASP A 56 -14.05 -7.82 2.85
N GLN A 57 -13.42 -7.69 4.01
CA GLN A 57 -13.84 -6.73 5.02
C GLN A 57 -13.65 -5.28 4.56
N ILE A 58 -12.58 -5.00 3.81
CA ILE A 58 -12.31 -3.69 3.23
C ILE A 58 -13.35 -3.38 2.15
N ALA A 59 -13.53 -4.30 1.19
CA ALA A 59 -14.49 -4.15 0.09
C ALA A 59 -15.91 -3.85 0.60
N ALA A 60 -16.36 -4.56 1.64
CA ALA A 60 -17.66 -4.34 2.25
C ALA A 60 -17.84 -2.94 2.87
N ARG A 61 -16.76 -2.18 3.10
CA ARG A 61 -16.79 -0.86 3.73
C ARG A 61 -16.55 0.28 2.77
N ILE A 62 -15.62 0.13 1.82
CA ILE A 62 -15.33 1.20 0.85
C ILE A 62 -16.20 1.09 -0.43
N GLY A 63 -16.81 -0.08 -0.65
CA GLY A 63 -17.65 -0.36 -1.81
C GLY A 63 -16.87 -0.44 -3.12
N ASP A 64 -17.63 -0.66 -4.21
CA ASP A 64 -17.06 -0.74 -5.55
C ASP A 64 -16.44 0.61 -5.96
N GLY A 65 -15.24 0.55 -6.54
CA GLY A 65 -14.47 1.73 -6.96
C GLY A 65 -13.88 2.54 -5.81
N GLY A 66 -13.92 2.01 -4.58
CA GLY A 66 -13.22 2.59 -3.44
C GLY A 66 -11.70 2.44 -3.60
N GLU A 67 -10.93 3.30 -2.92
CA GLU A 67 -9.48 3.35 -3.00
C GLU A 67 -8.81 2.61 -1.83
N VAL A 68 -7.76 1.84 -2.14
CA VAL A 68 -6.85 1.25 -1.16
C VAL A 68 -5.50 1.96 -1.25
N VAL A 69 -5.11 2.64 -0.18
CA VAL A 69 -3.81 3.30 -0.04
C VAL A 69 -2.92 2.43 0.83
N THR A 70 -1.71 2.12 0.40
CA THR A 70 -0.71 1.40 1.21
C THR A 70 0.35 2.35 1.74
N GLY A 71 0.63 2.30 3.04
CA GLY A 71 1.70 3.03 3.71
C GLY A 71 2.61 2.05 4.43
N PHE A 72 3.18 1.08 3.69
CA PHE A 72 4.10 0.09 4.22
C PHE A 72 5.53 0.63 4.20
N ASP A 73 6.40 0.03 5.02
CA ASP A 73 7.79 0.43 5.16
C ASP A 73 8.54 0.44 3.81
N ASN A 74 9.50 1.37 3.67
CA ASN A 74 10.30 1.48 2.45
C ASN A 74 11.47 0.48 2.46
N ASP A 75 11.16 -0.82 2.64
CA ASP A 75 12.14 -1.90 2.59
C ASP A 75 11.61 -3.10 1.76
N ASP A 76 12.41 -4.16 1.64
CA ASP A 76 12.03 -5.35 0.86
C ASP A 76 10.79 -6.05 1.43
N ALA A 77 10.64 -6.07 2.75
CA ALA A 77 9.50 -6.69 3.42
C ALA A 77 8.22 -5.89 3.16
N GLY A 78 8.27 -4.55 3.26
CA GLY A 78 7.16 -3.65 2.96
C GLY A 78 6.75 -3.70 1.48
N ARG A 79 7.75 -3.76 0.55
CA ARG A 79 7.45 -3.97 -0.88
C ARG A 79 6.76 -5.30 -1.15
N ALA A 80 7.21 -6.37 -0.48
CA ALA A 80 6.56 -7.68 -0.59
C ALA A 80 5.14 -7.68 0.03
N ALA A 81 4.93 -6.95 1.12
CA ALA A 81 3.61 -6.76 1.73
C ALA A 81 2.68 -5.96 0.81
N ALA A 82 3.19 -4.88 0.19
CA ALA A 82 2.46 -4.07 -0.78
C ALA A 82 2.02 -4.91 -2.00
N TRP A 83 2.91 -5.76 -2.52
CA TRP A 83 2.55 -6.66 -3.62
C TRP A 83 1.45 -7.66 -3.23
N ARG A 84 1.58 -8.32 -2.07
CA ARG A 84 0.54 -9.22 -1.58
C ARG A 84 -0.80 -8.51 -1.37
N THR A 85 -0.76 -7.28 -0.86
CA THR A 85 -1.96 -6.45 -0.73
C THR A 85 -2.58 -6.15 -2.09
N PHE A 86 -1.77 -5.73 -3.07
CA PHE A 86 -2.23 -5.51 -4.45
C PHE A 86 -2.97 -6.72 -5.00
N LEU A 87 -2.37 -7.92 -4.90
CA LEU A 87 -2.98 -9.16 -5.38
C LEU A 87 -4.31 -9.48 -4.66
N ALA A 88 -4.42 -9.20 -3.37
CA ALA A 88 -5.63 -9.46 -2.61
C ALA A 88 -6.77 -8.50 -2.95
N VAL A 89 -6.47 -7.23 -3.28
CA VAL A 89 -7.49 -6.18 -3.44
C VAL A 89 -7.86 -5.88 -4.90
N GLN A 90 -7.01 -6.23 -5.89
CA GLN A 90 -7.27 -5.98 -7.31
C GLN A 90 -8.60 -6.57 -7.84
N ARG A 91 -9.15 -7.56 -7.13
CA ARG A 91 -10.41 -8.21 -7.47
C ARG A 91 -11.65 -7.34 -7.27
N PHE A 92 -11.57 -6.24 -6.50
CA PHE A 92 -12.70 -5.35 -6.25
C PHE A 92 -12.40 -3.86 -6.54
N THR A 93 -11.13 -3.50 -6.71
CA THR A 93 -10.76 -2.12 -7.07
C THR A 93 -9.50 -2.07 -7.91
N SER A 94 -9.49 -1.15 -8.89
CA SER A 94 -8.31 -0.73 -9.65
C SER A 94 -7.62 0.50 -9.04
N SER A 95 -8.26 1.16 -8.06
CA SER A 95 -7.70 2.33 -7.38
C SER A 95 -6.83 1.89 -6.20
N ILE A 96 -5.61 1.47 -6.51
CA ILE A 96 -4.63 0.99 -5.52
C ILE A 96 -3.40 1.89 -5.59
N THR A 97 -3.15 2.62 -4.51
CA THR A 97 -2.08 3.62 -4.41
C THR A 97 -1.15 3.33 -3.25
N CYS A 98 0.00 4.01 -3.21
CA CYS A 98 0.94 3.94 -2.09
C CYS A 98 1.46 5.32 -1.71
N LEU A 99 1.88 5.47 -0.45
CA LEU A 99 2.62 6.62 0.00
C LEU A 99 4.01 6.61 -0.66
N ASP A 100 4.49 7.77 -1.08
CA ASP A 100 5.87 7.91 -1.59
C ASP A 100 6.82 8.20 -0.44
N LEU A 101 7.39 7.15 0.13
CA LEU A 101 8.40 7.22 1.18
C LEU A 101 9.83 7.26 0.61
N SER A 102 10.01 7.26 -0.71
CA SER A 102 11.33 7.15 -1.36
C SER A 102 12.23 8.35 -1.11
N ALA A 103 11.67 9.52 -0.86
CA ALA A 103 12.41 10.74 -0.52
C ALA A 103 12.92 10.75 0.94
N LEU A 104 12.49 9.81 1.77
CA LEU A 104 12.88 9.73 3.16
C LEU A 104 14.12 8.84 3.30
N HIS A 105 15.12 9.30 4.02
CA HIS A 105 16.36 8.55 4.21
C HIS A 105 16.16 7.42 5.22
N GLY A 106 16.62 6.22 4.87
CA GLY A 106 16.57 5.03 5.72
C GLY A 106 15.24 4.28 5.68
N LYS A 107 15.02 3.46 6.69
CA LYS A 107 13.71 2.80 6.91
C LYS A 107 12.78 3.82 7.54
N ALA A 108 11.91 4.40 6.74
CA ALA A 108 10.91 5.34 7.22
C ALA A 108 9.53 4.70 7.14
N ASP A 109 8.82 4.74 8.24
CA ASP A 109 7.43 4.38 8.35
C ASP A 109 6.55 5.62 8.65
N PRO A 110 5.23 5.53 8.60
CA PRO A 110 4.34 6.65 8.94
C PRO A 110 4.57 7.23 10.34
N CYS A 111 4.94 6.41 11.32
CA CYS A 111 5.24 6.85 12.68
C CYS A 111 6.51 7.72 12.71
N ASP A 112 7.56 7.32 11.99
CA ASP A 112 8.80 8.10 11.85
C ASP A 112 8.55 9.44 11.17
N VAL A 113 7.77 9.46 10.09
CA VAL A 113 7.39 10.72 9.40
C VAL A 113 6.69 11.67 10.34
N ARG A 114 5.72 11.18 11.10
CA ARG A 114 5.02 12.01 12.09
C ARG A 114 5.96 12.55 13.15
N ALA A 115 6.84 11.71 13.68
CA ALA A 115 7.78 12.07 14.75
C ALA A 115 8.80 13.14 14.30
N THR A 116 9.25 13.08 13.04
CA THR A 116 10.29 13.98 12.50
C THR A 116 9.75 15.22 11.82
N SER A 117 8.60 15.11 11.14
CA SER A 117 8.07 16.13 10.24
C SER A 117 6.64 16.58 10.56
N GLY A 118 5.98 15.95 11.53
CA GLY A 118 4.67 16.33 12.03
C GLY A 118 3.48 15.81 11.21
N ASN A 119 2.28 16.12 11.70
CA ASN A 119 1.02 15.64 11.13
C ASN A 119 0.75 16.14 9.71
N GLU A 120 1.13 17.39 9.41
CA GLU A 120 0.93 17.99 8.09
C GLU A 120 1.75 17.28 7.01
N ALA A 121 2.98 16.87 7.33
CA ALA A 121 3.82 16.11 6.42
C ALA A 121 3.22 14.72 6.11
N LEU A 122 2.65 14.07 7.12
CA LEU A 122 1.99 12.78 6.95
C LEU A 122 0.72 12.91 6.10
N ALA A 123 -0.09 13.95 6.31
CA ALA A 123 -1.25 14.23 5.46
C ALA A 123 -0.85 14.54 4.01
N ALA A 124 0.23 15.32 3.80
CA ALA A 124 0.75 15.62 2.46
C ALA A 124 1.23 14.36 1.71
N LEU A 125 1.82 13.38 2.40
CA LEU A 125 2.17 12.09 1.80
C LEU A 125 0.94 11.33 1.28
N VAL A 126 -0.17 11.36 2.03
CA VAL A 126 -1.42 10.71 1.60
C VAL A 126 -2.04 11.45 0.40
N GLU A 127 -1.95 12.78 0.36
CA GLU A 127 -2.40 13.57 -0.79
C GLU A 127 -1.54 13.33 -2.04
N GLY A 128 -0.21 13.23 -1.86
CA GLY A 128 0.77 12.99 -2.93
C GLY A 128 0.95 11.51 -3.32
N ARG A 129 0.09 10.62 -2.85
CA ARG A 129 0.18 9.18 -3.13
C ARG A 129 0.20 8.88 -4.62
N GLN A 130 0.86 7.78 -4.98
CA GLN A 130 1.07 7.38 -6.37
C GLN A 130 0.49 5.98 -6.64
N PRO A 131 0.22 5.62 -7.93
CA PRO A 131 -0.23 4.27 -8.29
C PRO A 131 0.75 3.19 -7.81
N LEU A 132 0.24 2.23 -7.01
CA LEU A 132 1.08 1.20 -6.37
C LEU A 132 1.78 0.31 -7.40
N LEU A 133 1.07 -0.17 -8.43
CA LEU A 133 1.68 -1.03 -9.45
C LEU A 133 2.87 -0.34 -10.12
N GLY A 134 2.71 0.92 -10.52
CA GLY A 134 3.78 1.70 -11.13
C GLY A 134 4.99 1.89 -10.20
N ALA A 135 4.75 2.14 -8.90
CA ALA A 135 5.81 2.26 -7.92
C ALA A 135 6.60 0.95 -7.75
N LEU A 136 5.90 -0.18 -7.65
CA LEU A 136 6.52 -1.51 -7.52
C LEU A 136 7.34 -1.88 -8.77
N LEU A 137 6.81 -1.64 -9.97
CA LEU A 137 7.55 -1.91 -11.22
C LEU A 137 8.79 -1.03 -11.34
N ARG A 138 8.72 0.26 -10.98
CA ARG A 138 9.91 1.13 -10.94
C ARG A 138 10.95 0.61 -9.94
N GLY A 139 10.53 0.15 -8.76
CA GLY A 139 11.42 -0.44 -7.76
C GLY A 139 12.10 -1.71 -8.26
N ASP A 140 11.36 -2.59 -8.94
CA ASP A 140 11.93 -3.80 -9.54
C ASP A 140 12.99 -3.45 -10.60
N ILE A 141 12.69 -2.50 -11.50
CA ILE A 141 13.62 -2.09 -12.58
C ILE A 141 14.86 -1.40 -12.02
N ALA A 142 14.72 -0.60 -10.96
CA ALA A 142 15.83 0.15 -10.36
C ALA A 142 16.96 -0.75 -9.81
N SER A 143 16.71 -2.03 -9.59
CA SER A 143 17.71 -3.00 -9.15
C SER A 143 18.62 -3.53 -10.28
N TYR A 144 18.35 -3.17 -11.55
CA TYR A 144 19.08 -3.63 -12.71
C TYR A 144 19.84 -2.48 -13.39
N ASP A 145 21.04 -2.80 -13.93
CA ASP A 145 21.76 -1.90 -14.81
C ASP A 145 21.25 -2.04 -16.25
N LEU A 146 20.44 -1.08 -16.68
CA LEU A 146 19.79 -1.11 -18.00
C LEU A 146 20.74 -0.83 -19.17
N GLU A 147 21.98 -0.42 -18.93
CA GLU A 147 23.02 -0.28 -19.94
C GLU A 147 23.59 -1.65 -20.35
N GLN A 148 23.44 -2.67 -19.52
CA GLN A 148 23.86 -4.03 -19.79
C GLN A 148 22.74 -4.85 -20.41
N PRO A 149 22.92 -5.41 -21.64
CA PRO A 149 21.87 -6.14 -22.36
C PRO A 149 21.26 -7.30 -21.56
N GLU A 150 22.09 -8.06 -20.82
CA GLU A 150 21.66 -9.19 -20.00
C GLU A 150 20.79 -8.74 -18.83
N GLN A 151 21.17 -7.67 -18.16
CA GLN A 151 20.39 -7.11 -17.05
C GLN A 151 19.10 -6.45 -17.54
N LYS A 152 19.13 -5.81 -18.69
CA LYS A 152 17.93 -5.28 -19.34
C LYS A 152 16.93 -6.39 -19.69
N ALA A 153 17.41 -7.53 -20.19
CA ALA A 153 16.56 -8.69 -20.43
C ALA A 153 15.98 -9.26 -19.13
N ALA A 154 16.79 -9.38 -18.08
CA ALA A 154 16.34 -9.84 -16.75
C ALA A 154 15.29 -8.90 -16.13
N ALA A 155 15.47 -7.58 -16.23
CA ALA A 155 14.50 -6.59 -15.79
C ALA A 155 13.15 -6.75 -16.50
N ARG A 156 13.18 -6.90 -17.83
CA ARG A 156 11.97 -7.15 -18.64
C ARG A 156 11.23 -8.41 -18.17
N ASP A 157 11.98 -9.50 -17.94
CA ASP A 157 11.38 -10.77 -17.55
C ASP A 157 10.80 -10.70 -16.12
N ALA A 158 11.44 -9.97 -15.20
CA ALA A 158 10.92 -9.70 -13.86
C ALA A 158 9.60 -8.92 -13.91
N VAL A 159 9.55 -7.86 -14.71
CA VAL A 159 8.33 -7.06 -14.93
C VAL A 159 7.22 -7.90 -15.56
N ALA A 160 7.54 -8.68 -16.59
CA ALA A 160 6.57 -9.56 -17.28
C ALA A 160 5.98 -10.59 -16.31
N LYS A 161 6.80 -11.20 -15.45
CA LYS A 161 6.36 -12.13 -14.42
C LYS A 161 5.38 -11.49 -13.44
N ARG A 162 5.66 -10.27 -12.98
CA ARG A 162 4.77 -9.54 -12.07
C ARG A 162 3.46 -9.17 -12.76
N LEU A 163 3.51 -8.67 -14.01
CA LEU A 163 2.32 -8.31 -14.77
C LEU A 163 1.42 -9.52 -15.09
N ALA A 164 1.98 -10.72 -15.22
CA ALA A 164 1.20 -11.94 -15.42
C ALA A 164 0.29 -12.31 -14.22
N GLU A 165 0.57 -11.77 -13.03
CA GLU A 165 -0.26 -11.95 -11.84
C GLU A 165 -1.37 -10.87 -11.72
N VAL A 166 -1.32 -9.84 -12.57
CA VAL A 166 -2.35 -8.78 -12.59
C VAL A 166 -3.56 -9.28 -13.36
N THR A 167 -4.70 -9.34 -12.69
CA THR A 167 -5.96 -9.85 -13.26
C THR A 167 -7.00 -8.76 -13.52
N ASP A 168 -6.76 -7.54 -13.04
CA ASP A 168 -7.66 -6.41 -13.27
C ASP A 168 -7.63 -6.00 -14.76
N PRO A 169 -8.75 -6.10 -15.48
CA PRO A 169 -8.81 -5.78 -16.91
C PRO A 169 -8.57 -4.30 -17.21
N VAL A 170 -8.69 -3.41 -16.24
CA VAL A 170 -8.41 -1.97 -16.40
C VAL A 170 -6.90 -1.72 -16.42
N LEU A 171 -6.14 -2.52 -15.66
CA LEU A 171 -4.69 -2.36 -15.51
C LEU A 171 -3.89 -3.13 -16.57
N VAL A 172 -4.50 -4.09 -17.29
CA VAL A 172 -3.83 -4.95 -18.27
C VAL A 172 -4.00 -4.43 -19.73
N ARG A 173 -4.78 -3.36 -19.91
CA ARG A 173 -4.96 -2.69 -21.22
C ARG A 173 -3.94 -1.59 -21.42
#